data_ddfbf6f63b450b7eebd46e39ba20b910
#
_entry.id   ddfbf6f63b450b7eebd46e39ba20b910
#
_cell.length_a   1.000
_cell.length_b   1.000
_cell.length_c   1.000
_cell.angle_alpha   90.00
_cell.angle_beta   90.00
_cell.angle_gamma   90.00
#
_symmetry.space_group_name_H-M   'P 1'
#
loop_
_entity.id
_entity.type
_entity.pdbx_description
1 polymer ?
#
loop_
_entity_poly.entity_id
_entity_poly.type
_entity_poly.pdbx_seq_one_letter_code
_entity_poly.pdbx_strand_id
1 'polypeptide(L)'
;MDFSGYPNISAAVAGFGKVKETAFNKKAYALAEQSWASLSPQEMAVLEQQIPYGVKIQKTCIVTPVAIVVYITKTVRVIPVRNVMWIYGNVVKQTTNFIPTAKYHTLYLLDRTGEITALCQVTTNGFSKKNPTGEAMEQIHGVIGQYRTGVIYGYSEDVENYFRNNFDAAIQAIDIKCANGQQ
;
A
#
# COMPACT_ATOMS: atom_id res chain seq x y z
N MET A 1 3.96 -1.79 19.43
CA MET A 1 2.80 -2.51 18.82
C MET A 1 2.65 -3.85 19.52
N ASP A 2 1.51 -4.10 20.12
CA ASP A 2 1.17 -5.38 20.77
C ASP A 2 -0.05 -5.99 20.05
N PHE A 3 0.10 -7.24 19.58
CA PHE A 3 -0.94 -7.99 18.86
C PHE A 3 -1.32 -9.28 19.60
N SER A 4 -1.07 -9.36 20.93
CA SER A 4 -1.32 -10.57 21.73
C SER A 4 -2.78 -11.03 21.67
N GLY A 5 -3.73 -10.10 21.50
CA GLY A 5 -5.16 -10.39 21.30
C GLY A 5 -5.57 -10.75 19.87
N TYR A 6 -4.63 -10.76 18.89
CA TYR A 6 -4.88 -10.94 17.45
C TYR A 6 -3.85 -11.92 16.86
N PRO A 7 -4.04 -13.23 17.04
CA PRO A 7 -3.04 -14.25 16.67
C PRO A 7 -2.75 -14.30 15.18
N ASN A 8 -3.73 -14.08 14.29
CA ASN A 8 -3.52 -14.11 12.85
C ASN A 8 -2.75 -12.87 12.37
N ILE A 9 -3.06 -11.68 12.91
CA ILE A 9 -2.30 -10.45 12.65
C ILE A 9 -0.87 -10.65 13.16
N SER A 10 -0.71 -11.15 14.38
CA SER A 10 0.61 -11.44 14.96
C SER A 10 1.44 -12.37 14.08
N ALA A 11 0.84 -13.46 13.60
CA ALA A 11 1.50 -14.41 12.69
C ALA A 11 1.86 -13.76 11.34
N ALA A 12 0.98 -12.96 10.77
CA ALA A 12 1.23 -12.23 9.53
C ALA A 12 2.38 -11.23 9.68
N VAL A 13 2.39 -10.47 10.77
CA VAL A 13 3.47 -9.51 11.09
C VAL A 13 4.80 -10.23 11.30
N ALA A 14 4.83 -11.35 12.02
CA ALA A 14 6.01 -12.17 12.18
C ALA A 14 6.53 -12.73 10.86
N GLY A 15 5.62 -13.06 9.93
CA GLY A 15 5.94 -13.55 8.59
C GLY A 15 6.69 -12.55 7.70
N PHE A 16 6.55 -11.26 7.93
CA PHE A 16 7.32 -10.24 7.22
C PHE A 16 8.79 -10.19 7.68
N GLY A 17 9.08 -10.55 8.93
CA GLY A 17 10.40 -10.50 9.52
C GLY A 17 10.43 -9.71 10.83
N LYS A 18 11.64 -9.33 11.25
CA LYS A 18 11.83 -8.66 12.52
C LYS A 18 11.31 -7.22 12.50
N VAL A 19 10.24 -6.97 13.24
CA VAL A 19 9.73 -5.62 13.53
C VAL A 19 10.44 -5.10 14.77
N LYS A 20 11.12 -3.96 14.62
CA LYS A 20 11.91 -3.39 15.73
C LYS A 20 12.09 -1.89 15.53
N GLU A 21 11.86 -1.11 16.60
CA GLU A 21 12.33 0.26 16.65
C GLU A 21 13.87 0.31 16.69
N THR A 22 14.45 1.22 15.93
CA THR A 22 15.89 1.49 15.87
C THR A 22 16.13 2.99 15.81
N ALA A 23 17.35 3.43 16.07
CA ALA A 23 17.71 4.86 15.94
C ALA A 23 17.42 5.44 14.54
N PHE A 24 17.44 4.59 13.50
CA PHE A 24 17.27 5.00 12.09
C PHE A 24 15.82 4.96 11.60
N ASN A 25 14.89 4.31 12.31
CA ASN A 25 13.49 4.19 11.88
C ASN A 25 12.46 4.71 12.88
N LYS A 26 12.86 5.50 13.90
CA LYS A 26 11.95 6.02 14.94
C LYS A 26 10.69 6.68 14.36
N LYS A 27 10.86 7.56 13.37
CA LYS A 27 9.72 8.23 12.71
C LYS A 27 8.80 7.21 12.02
N ALA A 28 9.37 6.28 11.26
CA ALA A 28 8.60 5.24 10.58
C ALA A 28 7.90 4.29 11.57
N TYR A 29 8.54 4.00 12.70
CA TYR A 29 7.96 3.16 13.75
C TYR A 29 6.78 3.87 14.43
N ALA A 30 6.91 5.16 14.77
CA ALA A 30 5.81 5.94 15.34
C ALA A 30 4.62 6.07 14.37
N LEU A 31 4.87 6.29 13.08
CA LEU A 31 3.82 6.31 12.05
C LEU A 31 3.14 4.94 11.92
N ALA A 32 3.90 3.85 12.06
CA ALA A 32 3.34 2.51 12.07
C ALA A 32 2.42 2.31 13.29
N GLU A 33 2.83 2.68 14.50
CA GLU A 33 1.99 2.60 15.70
C GLU A 33 0.71 3.43 15.56
N GLN A 34 0.81 4.67 15.04
CA GLN A 34 -0.36 5.51 14.75
C GLN A 34 -1.30 4.86 13.75
N SER A 35 -0.77 4.22 12.70
CA SER A 35 -1.60 3.55 11.70
C SER A 35 -2.45 2.43 12.30
N TRP A 36 -1.87 1.60 13.17
CA TRP A 36 -2.61 0.56 13.88
C TRP A 36 -3.63 1.14 14.87
N ALA A 37 -3.27 2.19 15.59
CA ALA A 37 -4.18 2.89 16.51
C ALA A 37 -5.36 3.57 15.78
N SER A 38 -5.27 3.80 14.48
CA SER A 38 -6.35 4.40 13.67
C SER A 38 -7.46 3.43 13.30
N LEU A 39 -7.25 2.11 13.48
CA LEU A 39 -8.27 1.10 13.27
C LEU A 39 -9.22 1.05 14.48
N SER A 40 -10.51 1.04 14.21
CA SER A 40 -11.50 0.73 15.24
C SER A 40 -11.40 -0.73 15.72
N PRO A 41 -11.87 -1.06 16.91
CA PRO A 41 -11.91 -2.46 17.38
C PRO A 41 -12.63 -3.40 16.41
N GLN A 42 -13.67 -2.91 15.73
CA GLN A 42 -14.39 -3.69 14.73
C GLN A 42 -13.54 -3.95 13.49
N GLU A 43 -12.80 -2.95 12.99
CA GLU A 43 -11.88 -3.14 11.86
C GLU A 43 -10.74 -4.08 12.20
N MET A 44 -10.21 -4.00 13.43
CA MET A 44 -9.20 -4.94 13.92
C MET A 44 -9.73 -6.38 13.94
N ALA A 45 -10.95 -6.59 14.42
CA ALA A 45 -11.57 -7.92 14.46
C ALA A 45 -11.82 -8.47 13.03
N VAL A 46 -12.27 -7.63 12.10
CA VAL A 46 -12.45 -8.02 10.70
C VAL A 46 -11.12 -8.33 10.03
N LEU A 47 -10.10 -7.49 10.26
CA LEU A 47 -8.75 -7.73 9.73
C LEU A 47 -8.16 -9.04 10.27
N GLU A 48 -8.32 -9.32 11.56
CA GLU A 48 -7.89 -10.58 12.19
C GLU A 48 -8.47 -11.81 11.47
N GLN A 49 -9.75 -11.75 11.07
CA GLN A 49 -10.40 -12.83 10.34
C GLN A 49 -9.96 -12.94 8.88
N GLN A 50 -9.66 -11.82 8.23
CA GLN A 50 -9.38 -11.76 6.80
C GLN A 50 -7.88 -11.94 6.45
N ILE A 51 -6.97 -11.56 7.35
CA ILE A 51 -5.54 -11.51 7.04
C ILE A 51 -4.93 -12.86 6.62
N PRO A 52 -5.39 -14.03 7.11
CA PRO A 52 -4.90 -15.33 6.63
C PRO A 52 -5.20 -15.59 5.15
N TYR A 53 -6.27 -14.99 4.63
CA TYR A 53 -6.74 -15.13 3.25
C TYR A 53 -6.34 -13.96 2.37
N GLY A 54 -5.62 -12.97 2.92
CA GLY A 54 -5.18 -11.78 2.21
C GLY A 54 -4.24 -12.11 1.04
N VAL A 55 -4.36 -11.34 -0.03
CA VAL A 55 -3.48 -11.45 -1.20
C VAL A 55 -2.11 -10.89 -0.85
N LYS A 56 -1.09 -11.71 -1.01
CA LYS A 56 0.31 -11.33 -0.73
C LYS A 56 0.93 -10.71 -1.97
N ILE A 57 1.33 -9.46 -1.88
CA ILE A 57 2.09 -8.75 -2.91
C ILE A 57 3.56 -8.80 -2.54
N GLN A 58 4.32 -9.58 -3.28
CA GLN A 58 5.72 -9.86 -2.96
C GLN A 58 5.86 -10.39 -1.52
N LYS A 59 6.94 -10.01 -0.81
CA LYS A 59 7.18 -10.36 0.60
C LYS A 59 6.90 -9.20 1.56
N THR A 60 6.32 -8.11 1.07
CA THR A 60 6.24 -6.84 1.80
C THR A 60 4.83 -6.35 2.06
N CYS A 61 3.81 -6.95 1.42
CA CYS A 61 2.46 -6.42 1.53
C CYS A 61 1.43 -7.55 1.57
N ILE A 62 0.39 -7.39 2.38
CA ILE A 62 -0.82 -8.23 2.41
C ILE A 62 -2.02 -7.30 2.21
N VAL A 63 -2.88 -7.66 1.25
CA VAL A 63 -4.07 -6.89 0.89
C VAL A 63 -5.31 -7.68 1.28
N THR A 64 -6.17 -7.04 2.06
CA THR A 64 -7.49 -7.55 2.44
C THR A 64 -8.58 -6.54 2.03
N PRO A 65 -9.86 -6.91 2.02
CA PRO A 65 -10.96 -5.97 1.77
C PRO A 65 -11.02 -4.80 2.76
N VAL A 66 -10.51 -4.93 3.97
CA VAL A 66 -10.59 -3.91 5.03
C VAL A 66 -9.33 -3.07 5.15
N ALA A 67 -8.17 -3.65 4.89
CA ALA A 67 -6.88 -2.95 5.05
C ALA A 67 -5.77 -3.54 4.19
N ILE A 68 -4.76 -2.72 3.92
CA ILE A 68 -3.48 -3.10 3.34
C ILE A 68 -2.44 -3.06 4.46
N VAL A 69 -1.77 -4.19 4.71
CA VAL A 69 -0.70 -4.31 5.71
C VAL A 69 0.63 -4.36 4.97
N VAL A 70 1.54 -3.43 5.28
CA VAL A 70 2.79 -3.29 4.54
C VAL A 70 4.01 -3.23 5.46
N TYR A 71 5.06 -3.98 5.09
CA TYR A 71 6.34 -4.00 5.79
C TYR A 71 7.33 -3.03 5.16
N ILE A 72 7.77 -2.04 5.93
CA ILE A 72 8.69 -0.99 5.48
C ILE A 72 9.73 -0.73 6.57
N THR A 73 11.01 -0.75 6.23
CA THR A 73 12.11 -0.34 7.14
C THR A 73 12.03 -0.98 8.54
N LYS A 74 11.78 -2.28 8.61
CA LYS A 74 11.60 -3.05 9.86
C LYS A 74 10.41 -2.59 10.71
N THR A 75 9.41 -1.97 10.08
CA THR A 75 8.12 -1.64 10.70
C THR A 75 6.99 -2.24 9.87
N VAL A 76 5.81 -2.38 10.47
CA VAL A 76 4.60 -2.83 9.77
C VAL A 76 3.53 -1.77 9.93
N ARG A 77 3.11 -1.17 8.82
CA ARG A 77 1.99 -0.22 8.77
C ARG A 77 0.72 -0.91 8.31
N VAL A 78 -0.40 -0.40 8.76
CA VAL A 78 -1.72 -0.76 8.25
C VAL A 78 -2.37 0.47 7.61
N ILE A 79 -2.92 0.30 6.42
CA ILE A 79 -3.63 1.36 5.69
C ILE A 79 -5.06 0.87 5.50
N PRO A 80 -6.05 1.46 6.21
CA PRO A 80 -7.45 1.12 6.00
C PRO A 80 -7.85 1.37 4.54
N VAL A 81 -8.60 0.44 3.93
CA VAL A 81 -9.02 0.58 2.52
C VAL A 81 -9.83 1.85 2.29
N ARG A 82 -10.60 2.31 3.31
CA ARG A 82 -11.32 3.59 3.23
C ARG A 82 -10.40 4.82 3.04
N ASN A 83 -9.11 4.70 3.36
CA ASN A 83 -8.14 5.78 3.22
C ASN A 83 -7.37 5.74 1.90
N VAL A 84 -7.48 4.66 1.13
CA VAL A 84 -6.77 4.51 -0.14
C VAL A 84 -7.34 5.47 -1.19
N MET A 85 -6.46 6.26 -1.81
CA MET A 85 -6.82 7.29 -2.79
C MET A 85 -6.28 6.98 -4.18
N TRP A 86 -5.00 6.65 -4.27
CA TRP A 86 -4.31 6.46 -5.54
C TRP A 86 -3.23 5.39 -5.40
N ILE A 87 -3.18 4.45 -6.36
CA ILE A 87 -2.14 3.41 -6.45
C ILE A 87 -1.47 3.53 -7.81
N TYR A 88 -0.14 3.70 -7.82
CA TYR A 88 0.60 3.90 -9.06
C TYR A 88 1.99 3.28 -9.03
N GLY A 89 2.46 2.87 -10.20
CA GLY A 89 3.81 2.34 -10.37
C GLY A 89 4.78 3.43 -10.82
N ASN A 90 6.02 3.34 -10.34
CA ASN A 90 7.14 4.11 -10.84
C ASN A 90 8.29 3.16 -11.25
N VAL A 91 8.98 3.49 -12.34
CA VAL A 91 10.09 2.69 -12.86
C VAL A 91 11.32 3.56 -13.03
N VAL A 92 12.33 3.30 -12.21
CA VAL A 92 13.65 3.93 -12.33
C VAL A 92 14.57 3.00 -13.13
N LYS A 93 15.12 3.50 -14.23
CA LYS A 93 16.06 2.77 -15.09
C LYS A 93 17.49 3.10 -14.69
N GLN A 94 18.31 2.08 -14.50
CA GLN A 94 19.74 2.22 -14.29
C GLN A 94 20.49 1.85 -15.57
N THR A 95 21.47 2.68 -15.93
CA THR A 95 22.39 2.43 -17.04
C THR A 95 23.83 2.51 -16.56
N THR A 96 24.70 1.67 -17.12
CA THR A 96 26.15 1.74 -16.92
C THR A 96 26.81 1.79 -18.30
N ASN A 97 27.60 2.82 -18.58
CA ASN A 97 28.20 3.04 -19.89
C ASN A 97 27.16 2.97 -21.03
N PHE A 98 26.02 3.64 -20.85
CA PHE A 98 24.86 3.67 -21.77
C PHE A 98 24.15 2.31 -21.97
N ILE A 99 24.55 1.25 -21.27
CA ILE A 99 23.90 -0.06 -21.35
C ILE A 99 22.88 -0.15 -20.20
N PRO A 100 21.61 -0.47 -20.48
CA PRO A 100 20.60 -0.71 -19.43
C PRO A 100 20.99 -1.92 -18.57
N THR A 101 21.23 -1.68 -17.27
CA THR A 101 21.65 -2.74 -16.34
C THR A 101 20.51 -3.26 -15.46
N ALA A 102 19.65 -2.36 -14.97
CA ALA A 102 18.52 -2.72 -14.12
C ALA A 102 17.34 -1.77 -14.29
N LYS A 103 16.15 -2.24 -13.90
CA LYS A 103 14.94 -1.43 -13.68
C LYS A 103 14.43 -1.70 -12.28
N TYR A 104 14.18 -0.63 -11.53
CA TYR A 104 13.58 -0.67 -10.21
C TYR A 104 12.11 -0.27 -10.35
N HIS A 105 11.22 -1.22 -10.14
CA HIS A 105 9.77 -1.04 -10.22
C HIS A 105 9.26 -0.88 -8.80
N THR A 106 8.71 0.28 -8.45
CA THR A 106 8.13 0.53 -7.13
C THR A 106 6.64 0.82 -7.27
N LEU A 107 5.81 0.13 -6.51
CA LEU A 107 4.39 0.41 -6.41
C LEU A 107 4.15 1.29 -5.19
N TYR A 108 3.52 2.43 -5.41
CA TYR A 108 3.18 3.41 -4.39
C TYR A 108 1.68 3.48 -4.15
N LEU A 109 1.31 3.85 -2.95
CA LEU A 109 -0.04 4.17 -2.52
C LEU A 109 -0.02 5.56 -1.88
N LEU A 110 -0.90 6.44 -2.32
CA LEU A 110 -1.26 7.70 -1.67
C LEU A 110 -2.52 7.47 -0.85
N ASP A 111 -2.48 7.83 0.43
CA ASP A 111 -3.63 7.75 1.32
C ASP A 111 -4.28 9.14 1.56
N ARG A 112 -5.42 9.12 2.24
CA ARG A 112 -6.22 10.30 2.60
C ARG A 112 -5.48 11.33 3.49
N THR A 113 -4.40 10.93 4.14
CA THR A 113 -3.57 11.84 4.94
C THR A 113 -2.50 12.57 4.13
N GLY A 114 -2.39 12.25 2.83
CA GLY A 114 -1.33 12.74 1.95
C GLY A 114 -0.03 11.94 2.06
N GLU A 115 -0.02 10.86 2.85
CA GLU A 115 1.17 10.02 2.99
C GLU A 115 1.31 9.08 1.80
N ILE A 116 2.52 9.05 1.22
CA ILE A 116 2.88 8.12 0.15
C ILE A 116 3.64 6.95 0.74
N THR A 117 3.11 5.75 0.54
CA THR A 117 3.68 4.50 1.04
C THR A 117 4.12 3.60 -0.11
N ALA A 118 5.38 3.14 -0.12
CA ALA A 118 5.83 2.10 -1.04
C ALA A 118 5.29 0.73 -0.58
N LEU A 119 4.46 0.10 -1.41
CA LEU A 119 3.87 -1.21 -1.10
C LEU A 119 4.83 -2.35 -1.40
N CYS A 120 5.51 -2.28 -2.54
CA CYS A 120 6.55 -3.24 -2.92
C CYS A 120 7.55 -2.62 -3.90
N GLN A 121 8.73 -3.23 -3.97
CA GLN A 121 9.76 -2.91 -4.96
C GLN A 121 10.28 -4.20 -5.57
N VAL A 122 10.39 -4.22 -6.91
CA VAL A 122 10.91 -5.35 -7.69
C VAL A 122 12.01 -4.85 -8.61
N THR A 123 13.14 -5.52 -8.60
CA THR A 123 14.23 -5.25 -9.56
C THR A 123 14.15 -6.24 -10.71
N THR A 124 14.24 -5.73 -11.93
CA THR A 124 14.34 -6.54 -13.14
C THR A 124 15.59 -6.18 -13.92
N ASN A 125 16.02 -7.07 -14.84
CA ASN A 125 17.07 -6.76 -15.77
C ASN A 125 16.70 -5.54 -16.64
N GLY A 126 17.67 -4.71 -17.03
CA GLY A 126 17.48 -3.49 -17.79
C GLY A 126 16.72 -3.67 -19.12
N PHE A 127 16.82 -4.84 -19.74
CA PHE A 127 16.11 -5.19 -20.98
C PHE A 127 14.77 -5.88 -20.76
N SER A 128 14.40 -6.17 -19.51
CA SER A 128 13.14 -6.85 -19.20
C SER A 128 11.92 -6.06 -19.69
N LYS A 129 10.95 -6.77 -20.27
CA LYS A 129 9.64 -6.24 -20.65
C LYS A 129 8.56 -6.49 -19.57
N LYS A 130 8.92 -7.13 -18.44
CA LYS A 130 7.98 -7.41 -17.35
C LYS A 130 7.51 -6.12 -16.70
N ASN A 131 6.24 -6.09 -16.30
CA ASN A 131 5.62 -5.00 -15.56
C ASN A 131 5.10 -5.48 -14.18
N PRO A 132 6.00 -5.77 -13.23
CA PRO A 132 5.59 -6.32 -11.94
C PRO A 132 4.73 -5.38 -11.10
N THR A 133 4.82 -4.06 -11.32
CA THR A 133 3.93 -3.09 -10.65
C THR A 133 2.53 -3.10 -11.23
N GLY A 134 2.38 -3.33 -12.55
CA GLY A 134 1.07 -3.51 -13.19
C GLY A 134 0.37 -4.77 -12.66
N GLU A 135 1.09 -5.90 -12.64
CA GLU A 135 0.58 -7.16 -12.10
C GLU A 135 0.15 -7.03 -10.62
N ALA A 136 0.97 -6.37 -9.79
CA ALA A 136 0.65 -6.14 -8.39
C ALA A 136 -0.56 -5.20 -8.23
N MET A 137 -0.67 -4.17 -9.05
CA MET A 137 -1.79 -3.22 -9.05
C MET A 137 -3.12 -3.91 -9.43
N GLU A 138 -3.10 -4.79 -10.43
CA GLU A 138 -4.27 -5.59 -10.81
C GLU A 138 -4.72 -6.53 -9.67
N GLN A 139 -3.78 -7.17 -8.97
CA GLN A 139 -4.09 -8.00 -7.82
C GLN A 139 -4.73 -7.17 -6.69
N ILE A 140 -4.21 -5.98 -6.41
CA ILE A 140 -4.79 -5.08 -5.40
C ILE A 140 -6.20 -4.64 -5.83
N HIS A 141 -6.37 -4.22 -7.09
CA HIS A 141 -7.67 -3.83 -7.63
C HIS A 141 -8.70 -4.97 -7.50
N GLY A 142 -8.31 -6.21 -7.79
CA GLY A 142 -9.18 -7.38 -7.63
C GLY A 142 -9.68 -7.59 -6.19
N VAL A 143 -8.90 -7.16 -5.17
CA VAL A 143 -9.30 -7.30 -3.76
C VAL A 143 -10.15 -6.11 -3.29
N ILE A 144 -9.68 -4.87 -3.54
CA ILE A 144 -10.29 -3.69 -2.93
C ILE A 144 -11.22 -2.91 -3.86
N GLY A 145 -11.16 -3.13 -5.17
CA GLY A 145 -11.88 -2.34 -6.17
C GLY A 145 -13.40 -2.35 -6.01
N GLN A 146 -13.97 -3.47 -5.57
CA GLN A 146 -15.40 -3.58 -5.28
C GLN A 146 -15.82 -2.89 -3.96
N TYR A 147 -14.89 -2.66 -3.04
CA TYR A 147 -15.16 -2.03 -1.74
C TYR A 147 -14.82 -0.52 -1.75
N ARG A 148 -13.95 -0.13 -2.65
CA ARG A 148 -13.49 1.26 -2.80
C ARG A 148 -13.38 1.62 -4.28
N THR A 149 -14.50 1.74 -4.94
CA THR A 149 -14.64 1.96 -6.41
C THR A 149 -14.04 3.26 -6.92
N GLY A 150 -13.88 4.26 -6.05
CA GLY A 150 -13.31 5.57 -6.40
C GLY A 150 -11.78 5.62 -6.45
N VAL A 151 -11.06 4.57 -6.02
CA VAL A 151 -9.58 4.55 -6.06
C VAL A 151 -9.08 4.74 -7.48
N ILE A 152 -8.07 5.60 -7.64
CA ILE A 152 -7.42 5.83 -8.92
C ILE A 152 -6.25 4.85 -9.06
N TYR A 153 -6.11 4.23 -10.23
CA TYR A 153 -5.04 3.30 -10.54
C TYR A 153 -4.23 3.78 -11.73
N GLY A 154 -2.91 3.58 -11.65
CA GLY A 154 -1.97 4.02 -12.68
C GLY A 154 -1.47 5.45 -12.47
N TYR A 155 -0.33 5.75 -13.12
CA TYR A 155 0.27 7.08 -13.07
C TYR A 155 -0.14 7.90 -14.30
N SER A 156 -0.51 9.15 -14.05
CA SER A 156 -0.51 10.21 -15.05
C SER A 156 -0.12 11.53 -14.41
N GLU A 157 0.49 12.41 -15.20
CA GLU A 157 0.88 13.74 -14.76
C GLU A 157 -0.33 14.60 -14.34
N ASP A 158 -1.45 14.43 -15.03
CA ASP A 158 -2.71 15.13 -14.70
C ASP A 158 -3.25 14.71 -13.34
N VAL A 159 -3.20 13.41 -13.01
CA VAL A 159 -3.60 12.89 -11.70
C VAL A 159 -2.67 13.40 -10.61
N GLU A 160 -1.35 13.38 -10.84
CA GLU A 160 -0.38 13.92 -9.89
C GLU A 160 -0.63 15.40 -9.62
N ASN A 161 -0.78 16.21 -10.67
CA ASN A 161 -1.06 17.63 -10.58
C ASN A 161 -2.41 17.92 -9.89
N TYR A 162 -3.42 17.09 -10.15
CA TYR A 162 -4.72 17.22 -9.50
C TYR A 162 -4.61 17.00 -7.99
N PHE A 163 -3.95 15.93 -7.53
CA PHE A 163 -3.71 15.69 -6.11
C PHE A 163 -2.85 16.77 -5.46
N ARG A 164 -1.81 17.24 -6.15
CA ARG A 164 -0.90 18.26 -5.64
C ARG A 164 -1.60 19.61 -5.41
N ASN A 165 -2.50 20.00 -6.31
CA ASN A 165 -3.12 21.32 -6.29
C ASN A 165 -4.52 21.36 -5.65
N ASN A 166 -5.21 20.21 -5.57
CA ASN A 166 -6.61 20.12 -5.17
C ASN A 166 -6.89 18.91 -4.26
N PHE A 167 -6.02 18.68 -3.27
CA PHE A 167 -6.05 17.43 -2.47
C PHE A 167 -7.41 17.17 -1.81
N ASP A 168 -8.01 18.18 -1.15
CA ASP A 168 -9.31 18.05 -0.49
C ASP A 168 -10.44 17.77 -1.48
N ALA A 169 -10.41 18.43 -2.65
CA ALA A 169 -11.38 18.17 -3.72
C ALA A 169 -11.23 16.75 -4.30
N ALA A 170 -9.98 16.24 -4.39
CA ALA A 170 -9.72 14.87 -4.82
C ALA A 170 -10.29 13.85 -3.82
N ILE A 171 -10.15 14.09 -2.51
CA ILE A 171 -10.76 13.26 -1.45
C ILE A 171 -12.27 13.19 -1.66
N GLN A 172 -12.93 14.35 -1.79
CA GLN A 172 -14.39 14.43 -1.98
C GLN A 172 -14.84 13.70 -3.25
N ALA A 173 -14.15 13.91 -4.37
CA ALA A 173 -14.47 13.26 -5.63
C ALA A 173 -14.40 11.73 -5.56
N ILE A 174 -13.39 11.19 -4.86
CA ILE A 174 -13.23 9.75 -4.65
C ILE A 174 -14.34 9.21 -3.74
N ASP A 175 -14.67 9.93 -2.67
CA ASP A 175 -15.71 9.50 -1.73
C ASP A 175 -17.10 9.48 -2.40
N ILE A 176 -17.40 10.46 -3.25
CA ILE A 176 -18.65 10.48 -4.06
C ILE A 176 -18.69 9.27 -5.00
N LYS A 177 -17.58 8.96 -5.70
CA LYS A 177 -17.53 7.77 -6.56
C LYS A 177 -17.72 6.47 -5.77
N CYS A 178 -17.12 6.37 -4.59
CA CYS A 178 -17.30 5.21 -3.73
C CYS A 178 -18.75 5.04 -3.26
N ALA A 179 -19.43 6.14 -2.90
CA ALA A 179 -20.83 6.10 -2.50
C ALA A 179 -21.76 5.69 -3.66
N ASN A 180 -21.49 6.16 -4.87
CA ASN A 180 -22.28 5.84 -6.06
C ASN A 180 -22.03 4.42 -6.59
N GLY A 181 -20.84 3.86 -6.36
CA GLY A 181 -20.49 2.52 -6.82
C GLY A 181 -20.96 1.39 -5.89
N GLN A 182 -21.59 1.72 -4.76
CA GLN A 182 -22.17 0.75 -3.81
C GLN A 182 -23.69 0.57 -3.99
N GLN A 183 -24.28 1.21 -4.99
CA GLN A 183 -25.67 1.04 -5.41
C GLN A 183 -25.74 0.01 -6.55
#